data_2f170b90f2703f4f1d255cdb1ae5bb5d
#
_entry.id   2f170b90f2703f4f1d255cdb1ae5bb5d
#
_cell.length_a   1.000
_cell.length_b   1.000
_cell.length_c   1.000
_cell.angle_alpha   90.00
_cell.angle_beta   90.00
_cell.angle_gamma   90.00
#
_symmetry.space_group_name_H-M   'P 1'
#
loop_
_entity.id
_entity.type
_entity.pdbx_description
1 polymer ?
#
loop_
_entity_poly.entity_id
_entity_poly.type
_entity_poly.pdbx_seq_one_letter_code
_entity_poly.pdbx_strand_id
1 'polypeptide(L)'
;MDKILFSHSYFMRFDPKQWATGQPYPPLATIGAAALMRAHGYQVSLFDTMFIEDPDEVIKRLAVGRPDFFVVYDDGFNYLTKMCLTNMRDAAYRMIRLARQYGCTVVVSSSDSTDHYDEYLQKGADFVLLGEGEQSLLEIVNAIRDGQQDFSGIRGIAYLQNGMALKTPARSVMRDLDALPMPAWDLIDIPAYRAIHLEHRGYFSLNVSTTRGCPFKCNWCAKPIYGNRYNARSPQHVVRELQWLKEQYDFDHIWFCDDIFGLKPGWVSEFADLVERVGLQFRFKIQSRADLLLQENYVAALARAGCDNSWMGAESGSQKILDAMDKGTTVQQIHDATYLLRQYGIHPSFFIQFGYPGETKEDIRKTIRMINRLLTDSLGVSVSYPLPGTLFYERVKADLKSKANWTDSDELKIMFRNTYHPSFYKQLHRYVHQSYRWHLALQQMKKLVTSPAAVTREGLRQAASVMWYGPISLLGRLKLNKLEKIPV
;
A
#
# COMPACT_ATOMS: atom_id res chain seq x y z
N MET A 1 -11.16 16.99 -29.53
CA MET A 1 -11.38 16.14 -28.33
C MET A 1 -10.08 16.14 -27.56
N ASP A 2 -10.10 16.69 -26.34
CA ASP A 2 -8.86 16.88 -25.58
C ASP A 2 -8.28 15.54 -25.17
N LYS A 3 -6.95 15.43 -25.27
CA LYS A 3 -6.18 14.22 -25.00
C LYS A 3 -5.52 14.31 -23.65
N ILE A 4 -5.70 13.30 -22.84
CA ILE A 4 -5.11 13.20 -21.51
C ILE A 4 -4.19 11.99 -21.45
N LEU A 5 -2.91 12.24 -21.17
CA LEU A 5 -1.94 11.19 -20.85
C LEU A 5 -1.85 11.03 -19.34
N PHE A 6 -2.32 9.93 -18.83
CA PHE A 6 -2.14 9.55 -17.43
C PHE A 6 -0.80 8.86 -17.19
N SER A 7 -0.26 9.02 -15.99
CA SER A 7 0.90 8.32 -15.50
C SER A 7 0.84 8.22 -13.97
N HIS A 8 1.77 7.49 -13.38
CA HIS A 8 2.00 7.45 -11.94
C HIS A 8 3.50 7.52 -11.64
N SER A 9 3.86 7.83 -10.38
CA SER A 9 5.27 8.02 -10.02
C SER A 9 5.96 6.77 -9.46
N TYR A 10 5.24 5.65 -9.33
CA TYR A 10 5.79 4.42 -8.77
C TYR A 10 6.50 3.58 -9.83
N PHE A 11 7.83 3.68 -9.87
CA PHE A 11 8.71 2.85 -10.68
C PHE A 11 9.21 1.67 -9.84
N MET A 12 8.70 0.46 -10.06
CA MET A 12 9.10 -0.72 -9.28
C MET A 12 10.60 -1.02 -9.45
N ARG A 13 11.20 -0.66 -10.59
CA ARG A 13 12.64 -0.77 -10.87
C ARG A 13 13.51 0.09 -9.96
N PHE A 14 12.97 1.18 -9.42
CA PHE A 14 13.69 2.05 -8.49
C PHE A 14 13.66 1.56 -7.05
N ASP A 15 12.99 0.46 -6.79
CA ASP A 15 12.95 -0.22 -5.51
C ASP A 15 13.45 -1.67 -5.67
N PRO A 16 14.78 -1.93 -5.50
CA PRO A 16 15.36 -3.24 -5.73
C PRO A 16 14.71 -4.35 -4.89
N LYS A 17 14.25 -4.02 -3.67
CA LYS A 17 13.57 -4.98 -2.80
C LYS A 17 12.23 -5.38 -3.38
N GLN A 18 11.43 -4.42 -3.84
CA GLN A 18 10.13 -4.70 -4.44
C GLN A 18 10.29 -5.41 -5.78
N TRP A 19 11.24 -4.99 -6.60
CA TRP A 19 11.58 -5.68 -7.85
C TRP A 19 11.90 -7.15 -7.62
N ALA A 20 12.75 -7.47 -6.65
CA ALA A 20 13.11 -8.84 -6.31
C ALA A 20 11.94 -9.68 -5.78
N THR A 21 10.86 -9.06 -5.26
CA THR A 21 9.66 -9.80 -4.82
C THR A 21 8.76 -10.23 -5.97
N GLY A 22 8.87 -9.61 -7.15
CA GLY A 22 8.10 -9.92 -8.35
C GLY A 22 6.58 -9.80 -8.14
N GLN A 23 6.13 -8.72 -7.47
CA GLN A 23 4.71 -8.46 -7.23
C GLN A 23 4.28 -7.10 -7.78
N PRO A 24 4.30 -6.91 -9.11
CA PRO A 24 3.74 -5.70 -9.69
C PRO A 24 2.22 -5.66 -9.48
N TYR A 25 1.67 -4.47 -9.46
CA TYR A 25 0.21 -4.26 -9.36
C TYR A 25 -0.20 -3.11 -10.29
N PRO A 26 -1.29 -3.27 -11.07
CA PRO A 26 -1.84 -2.17 -11.86
C PRO A 26 -2.15 -0.94 -11.00
N PRO A 27 -1.89 0.28 -11.51
CA PRO A 27 -2.12 1.54 -10.79
C PRO A 27 -3.62 1.86 -10.76
N LEU A 28 -4.34 1.25 -9.83
CA LEU A 28 -5.80 1.20 -9.80
C LEU A 28 -6.45 2.59 -9.72
N ALA A 29 -5.91 3.50 -8.89
CA ALA A 29 -6.44 4.85 -8.80
C ALA A 29 -6.21 5.64 -10.11
N THR A 30 -5.06 5.45 -10.76
CA THR A 30 -4.75 6.08 -12.05
C THR A 30 -5.74 5.66 -13.14
N ILE A 31 -5.96 4.35 -13.28
CA ILE A 31 -6.91 3.84 -14.29
C ILE A 31 -8.37 4.10 -13.91
N GLY A 32 -8.67 4.29 -12.63
CA GLY A 32 -9.98 4.75 -12.15
C GLY A 32 -10.26 6.20 -12.55
N ALA A 33 -9.30 7.11 -12.33
CA ALA A 33 -9.39 8.49 -12.76
C ALA A 33 -9.46 8.60 -14.29
N ALA A 34 -8.69 7.79 -15.02
CA ALA A 34 -8.76 7.73 -16.49
C ALA A 34 -10.13 7.27 -16.99
N ALA A 35 -10.74 6.28 -16.32
CA ALA A 35 -12.09 5.81 -16.64
C ALA A 35 -13.14 6.90 -16.46
N LEU A 36 -13.06 7.68 -15.37
CA LEU A 36 -13.96 8.82 -15.15
C LEU A 36 -13.84 9.85 -16.26
N MET A 37 -12.61 10.23 -16.63
CA MET A 37 -12.38 11.19 -17.72
C MET A 37 -12.90 10.67 -19.05
N ARG A 38 -12.69 9.38 -19.35
CA ARG A 38 -13.24 8.72 -20.56
C ARG A 38 -14.76 8.75 -20.59
N ALA A 39 -15.42 8.49 -19.45
CA ALA A 39 -16.88 8.54 -19.34
C ALA A 39 -17.45 9.94 -19.62
N HIS A 40 -16.64 11.00 -19.44
CA HIS A 40 -16.98 12.38 -19.76
C HIS A 40 -16.51 12.83 -21.16
N GLY A 41 -16.10 11.89 -22.02
CA GLY A 41 -15.82 12.15 -23.44
C GLY A 41 -14.39 12.60 -23.73
N TYR A 42 -13.44 12.45 -22.80
CA TYR A 42 -12.02 12.73 -23.05
C TYR A 42 -11.30 11.52 -23.65
N GLN A 43 -10.32 11.77 -24.52
CA GLN A 43 -9.44 10.74 -25.03
C GLN A 43 -8.33 10.47 -24.00
N VAL A 44 -8.30 9.28 -23.43
CA VAL A 44 -7.33 8.92 -22.39
C VAL A 44 -6.32 7.91 -22.90
N SER A 45 -5.08 8.02 -22.41
CA SER A 45 -4.00 7.05 -22.59
C SER A 45 -3.17 6.94 -21.32
N LEU A 46 -2.37 5.89 -21.20
CA LEU A 46 -1.55 5.62 -20.02
C LEU A 46 -0.08 5.46 -20.40
N PHE A 47 0.80 6.09 -19.63
CA PHE A 47 2.20 5.75 -19.49
C PHE A 47 2.40 5.05 -18.15
N ASP A 48 2.28 3.73 -18.17
CA ASP A 48 2.46 2.88 -17.00
C ASP A 48 3.96 2.76 -16.66
N THR A 49 4.36 3.25 -15.50
CA THR A 49 5.77 3.30 -15.08
C THR A 49 6.22 2.05 -14.32
N MET A 50 5.33 1.07 -14.08
CA MET A 50 5.60 -0.10 -13.24
C MET A 50 6.88 -0.85 -13.63
N PHE A 51 7.13 -1.00 -14.94
CA PHE A 51 8.27 -1.74 -15.48
C PHE A 51 9.33 -0.86 -16.15
N ILE A 52 9.12 0.46 -16.17
CA ILE A 52 9.99 1.43 -16.82
C ILE A 52 11.25 1.66 -15.98
N GLU A 53 12.37 1.84 -16.65
CA GLU A 53 13.69 2.04 -16.02
C GLU A 53 14.13 3.52 -16.01
N ASP A 54 13.57 4.35 -16.91
CA ASP A 54 13.94 5.76 -17.04
C ASP A 54 12.67 6.63 -17.21
N PRO A 55 12.44 7.63 -16.36
CA PRO A 55 11.33 8.57 -16.52
C PRO A 55 11.32 9.29 -17.88
N ASP A 56 12.47 9.44 -18.53
CA ASP A 56 12.59 10.08 -19.84
C ASP A 56 11.89 9.30 -20.96
N GLU A 57 11.56 8.03 -20.75
CA GLU A 57 10.77 7.25 -21.70
C GLU A 57 9.34 7.84 -21.94
N VAL A 58 8.85 8.68 -21.05
CA VAL A 58 7.59 9.43 -21.24
C VAL A 58 7.65 10.30 -22.49
N ILE A 59 8.85 10.76 -22.92
CA ILE A 59 9.05 11.57 -24.13
C ILE A 59 8.43 10.91 -25.37
N LYS A 60 8.55 9.59 -25.49
CA LYS A 60 7.98 8.83 -26.62
C LYS A 60 6.47 8.99 -26.69
N ARG A 61 5.80 8.96 -25.52
CA ARG A 61 4.34 9.13 -25.43
C ARG A 61 3.90 10.57 -25.68
N LEU A 62 4.66 11.53 -25.13
CA LEU A 62 4.40 12.97 -25.33
C LEU A 62 4.55 13.38 -26.79
N ALA A 63 5.63 12.95 -27.45
CA ALA A 63 5.91 13.31 -28.85
C ALA A 63 4.88 12.74 -29.84
N VAL A 64 4.48 11.47 -29.64
CA VAL A 64 3.53 10.79 -30.54
C VAL A 64 2.09 11.19 -30.23
N GLY A 65 1.70 11.16 -28.94
CA GLY A 65 0.33 11.41 -28.50
C GLY A 65 -0.08 12.87 -28.58
N ARG A 66 0.87 13.77 -28.35
CA ARG A 66 0.64 15.23 -28.21
C ARG A 66 -0.56 15.52 -27.32
N PRO A 67 -0.50 15.07 -26.02
CA PRO A 67 -1.61 15.28 -25.11
C PRO A 67 -1.73 16.76 -24.72
N ASP A 68 -2.95 17.22 -24.50
CA ASP A 68 -3.24 18.55 -23.97
C ASP A 68 -2.98 18.60 -22.46
N PHE A 69 -3.23 17.46 -21.78
CA PHE A 69 -3.02 17.29 -20.36
C PHE A 69 -2.09 16.10 -20.07
N PHE A 70 -1.17 16.31 -19.13
CA PHE A 70 -0.39 15.25 -18.51
C PHE A 70 -0.76 15.13 -17.03
N VAL A 71 -1.23 13.95 -16.62
CA VAL A 71 -1.76 13.74 -15.27
C VAL A 71 -0.93 12.67 -14.56
N VAL A 72 -0.15 13.06 -13.56
CA VAL A 72 0.49 12.11 -12.62
C VAL A 72 -0.51 11.83 -11.51
N TYR A 73 -1.11 10.65 -11.53
CA TYR A 73 -2.15 10.26 -10.58
C TYR A 73 -1.73 8.98 -9.86
N ASP A 74 -1.17 9.12 -8.66
CA ASP A 74 -0.63 8.00 -7.91
C ASP A 74 -1.71 7.16 -7.24
N ASP A 75 -1.41 5.88 -7.09
CA ASP A 75 -2.25 4.94 -6.38
C ASP A 75 -2.15 5.15 -4.87
N GLY A 76 -3.19 5.71 -4.27
CA GLY A 76 -3.30 5.95 -2.83
C GLY A 76 -3.57 4.69 -1.99
N PHE A 77 -3.73 3.52 -2.61
CA PHE A 77 -4.00 2.27 -1.91
C PHE A 77 -2.73 1.57 -1.41
N ASN A 78 -1.60 1.75 -2.10
CA ASN A 78 -0.34 1.14 -1.70
C ASN A 78 0.37 1.96 -0.62
N TYR A 79 0.89 1.27 0.40
CA TYR A 79 1.67 1.89 1.48
C TYR A 79 2.92 2.61 0.97
N LEU A 80 3.60 2.06 -0.05
CA LEU A 80 4.82 2.64 -0.61
C LEU A 80 4.55 3.99 -1.28
N THR A 81 3.42 4.16 -1.96
CA THR A 81 3.01 5.44 -2.52
C THR A 81 2.62 6.44 -1.43
N LYS A 82 2.06 5.97 -0.30
CA LYS A 82 1.80 6.81 0.87
C LYS A 82 3.07 7.29 1.59
N MET A 83 4.17 6.52 1.51
CA MET A 83 5.44 6.85 2.15
C MET A 83 6.27 7.91 1.43
N CYS A 84 5.94 8.22 0.18
CA CYS A 84 6.60 9.28 -0.58
C CYS A 84 8.12 9.04 -0.71
N LEU A 85 8.51 7.96 -1.37
CA LEU A 85 9.93 7.63 -1.58
C LEU A 85 10.61 8.69 -2.45
N THR A 86 11.81 9.13 -2.06
CA THR A 86 12.52 10.24 -2.71
C THR A 86 12.79 9.99 -4.19
N ASN A 87 13.20 8.76 -4.57
CA ASN A 87 13.45 8.41 -5.96
C ASN A 87 12.17 8.46 -6.82
N MET A 88 11.00 8.16 -6.25
CA MET A 88 9.70 8.28 -6.94
C MET A 88 9.29 9.75 -7.12
N ARG A 89 9.51 10.57 -6.09
CA ARG A 89 9.31 12.03 -6.16
C ARG A 89 10.17 12.67 -7.25
N ASP A 90 11.46 12.31 -7.31
CA ASP A 90 12.39 12.83 -8.32
C ASP A 90 11.98 12.42 -9.74
N ALA A 91 11.49 11.19 -9.91
CA ALA A 91 10.93 10.71 -11.17
C ALA A 91 9.68 11.52 -11.58
N ALA A 92 8.75 11.78 -10.64
CA ALA A 92 7.60 12.63 -10.88
C ALA A 92 8.02 14.03 -11.34
N TYR A 93 8.97 14.67 -10.63
CA TYR A 93 9.50 15.98 -11.01
C TYR A 93 10.14 15.98 -12.40
N ARG A 94 10.81 14.89 -12.78
CA ARG A 94 11.39 14.75 -14.13
C ARG A 94 10.30 14.69 -15.19
N MET A 95 9.28 13.84 -15.02
CA MET A 95 8.16 13.72 -15.96
C MET A 95 7.35 15.01 -16.08
N ILE A 96 7.10 15.72 -14.97
CA ILE A 96 6.43 17.03 -14.93
C ILE A 96 7.15 18.05 -15.85
N ARG A 97 8.50 18.18 -15.66
CA ARG A 97 9.29 19.12 -16.48
C ARG A 97 9.26 18.76 -17.96
N LEU A 98 9.33 17.48 -18.29
CA LEU A 98 9.25 17.01 -19.67
C LEU A 98 7.88 17.32 -20.29
N ALA A 99 6.80 17.01 -19.58
CA ALA A 99 5.44 17.30 -20.07
C ALA A 99 5.21 18.80 -20.35
N ARG A 100 5.74 19.67 -19.46
CA ARG A 100 5.73 21.13 -19.68
C ARG A 100 6.47 21.55 -20.94
N GLN A 101 7.63 20.94 -21.23
CA GLN A 101 8.39 21.23 -22.47
C GLN A 101 7.63 20.84 -23.73
N TYR A 102 6.73 19.86 -23.64
CA TYR A 102 5.82 19.46 -24.71
C TYR A 102 4.51 20.25 -24.75
N GLY A 103 4.37 21.29 -23.90
CA GLY A 103 3.20 22.18 -23.89
C GLY A 103 1.97 21.63 -23.17
N CYS A 104 2.08 20.54 -22.42
CA CYS A 104 0.96 19.99 -21.66
C CYS A 104 0.61 20.86 -20.45
N THR A 105 -0.68 20.97 -20.13
CA THR A 105 -1.13 21.33 -18.79
C THR A 105 -0.88 20.14 -17.86
N VAL A 106 -0.17 20.36 -16.75
CA VAL A 106 0.27 19.31 -15.83
C VAL A 106 -0.54 19.33 -14.56
N VAL A 107 -1.20 18.21 -14.26
CA VAL A 107 -1.98 17.99 -13.01
C VAL A 107 -1.35 16.83 -12.22
N VAL A 108 -1.22 17.01 -10.91
CA VAL A 108 -0.61 15.98 -10.03
C VAL A 108 -1.57 15.62 -8.89
N SER A 109 -1.70 14.33 -8.62
CA SER A 109 -2.46 13.77 -7.51
C SER A 109 -1.65 12.65 -6.85
N SER A 110 -1.21 12.87 -5.62
CA SER A 110 -0.54 11.85 -4.82
C SER A 110 -0.64 12.19 -3.32
N SER A 111 -0.31 11.22 -2.47
CA SER A 111 -0.13 11.49 -1.05
C SER A 111 0.99 12.51 -0.83
N ASP A 112 2.09 12.35 -1.56
CA ASP A 112 3.26 13.23 -1.48
C ASP A 112 2.94 14.65 -1.95
N SER A 113 2.29 14.79 -3.11
CA SER A 113 1.94 16.11 -3.63
C SER A 113 0.88 16.83 -2.78
N THR A 114 0.03 16.11 -2.06
CA THR A 114 -0.90 16.70 -1.10
C THR A 114 -0.16 17.38 0.06
N ASP A 115 0.92 16.75 0.56
CA ASP A 115 1.71 17.26 1.67
C ASP A 115 2.74 18.31 1.23
N HIS A 116 3.24 18.24 -0.01
CA HIS A 116 4.31 19.10 -0.59
C HIS A 116 3.84 19.85 -1.86
N TYR A 117 2.57 20.27 -1.91
CA TYR A 117 1.95 20.86 -3.10
C TYR A 117 2.72 22.06 -3.67
N ASP A 118 3.31 22.87 -2.82
CA ASP A 118 4.10 24.05 -3.20
C ASP A 118 5.39 23.65 -3.96
N GLU A 119 6.08 22.59 -3.55
CA GLU A 119 7.25 22.07 -4.25
C GLU A 119 6.85 21.55 -5.65
N TYR A 120 5.75 20.80 -5.77
CA TYR A 120 5.27 20.29 -7.06
C TYR A 120 4.89 21.40 -8.03
N LEU A 121 4.23 22.47 -7.54
CA LEU A 121 3.93 23.66 -8.32
C LEU A 121 5.20 24.39 -8.80
N GLN A 122 6.21 24.53 -7.92
CA GLN A 122 7.52 25.11 -8.28
C GLN A 122 8.28 24.25 -9.30
N LYS A 123 8.05 22.93 -9.33
CA LYS A 123 8.67 22.01 -10.31
C LYS A 123 7.95 21.96 -11.63
N GLY A 124 6.85 22.71 -11.80
CA GLY A 124 6.15 22.91 -13.06
C GLY A 124 4.77 22.25 -13.18
N ALA A 125 4.21 21.71 -12.10
CA ALA A 125 2.81 21.37 -12.09
C ALA A 125 1.95 22.64 -12.16
N ASP A 126 0.90 22.63 -12.98
CA ASP A 126 -0.08 23.72 -13.03
C ASP A 126 -1.09 23.60 -11.89
N PHE A 127 -1.48 22.36 -11.58
CA PHE A 127 -2.42 22.05 -10.52
C PHE A 127 -1.95 20.84 -9.69
N VAL A 128 -2.20 20.90 -8.38
CA VAL A 128 -2.07 19.77 -7.46
C VAL A 128 -3.44 19.48 -6.87
N LEU A 129 -3.91 18.22 -6.99
CA LEU A 129 -5.15 17.77 -6.39
C LEU A 129 -4.88 17.42 -4.90
N LEU A 130 -5.72 17.95 -4.03
CA LEU A 130 -5.58 17.78 -2.57
C LEU A 130 -6.67 16.83 -2.05
N GLY A 131 -6.28 15.65 -1.62
CA GLY A 131 -7.21 14.60 -1.23
C GLY A 131 -7.75 13.81 -2.43
N GLU A 132 -9.03 13.41 -2.40
CA GLU A 132 -9.69 12.67 -3.48
C GLU A 132 -9.84 13.55 -4.73
N GLY A 133 -9.18 13.15 -5.81
CA GLY A 133 -8.89 14.06 -6.91
C GLY A 133 -9.76 13.95 -8.17
N GLU A 134 -10.53 12.89 -8.34
CA GLU A 134 -11.21 12.58 -9.62
C GLU A 134 -12.16 13.69 -10.08
N GLN A 135 -13.01 14.16 -9.17
CA GLN A 135 -13.97 15.22 -9.49
C GLN A 135 -13.27 16.56 -9.69
N SER A 136 -12.22 16.85 -8.91
CA SER A 136 -11.44 18.09 -9.07
C SER A 136 -10.70 18.09 -10.41
N LEU A 137 -10.16 16.95 -10.84
CA LEU A 137 -9.55 16.79 -12.16
C LEU A 137 -10.55 17.09 -13.28
N LEU A 138 -11.75 16.52 -13.20
CA LEU A 138 -12.80 16.76 -14.19
C LEU A 138 -13.18 18.24 -14.27
N GLU A 139 -13.34 18.89 -13.13
CA GLU A 139 -13.67 20.34 -13.08
C GLU A 139 -12.55 21.20 -13.64
N ILE A 140 -11.26 20.89 -13.36
CA ILE A 140 -10.11 21.61 -13.95
C ILE A 140 -10.11 21.48 -15.47
N VAL A 141 -10.22 20.26 -15.99
CA VAL A 141 -10.15 20.02 -17.43
C VAL A 141 -11.32 20.69 -18.15
N ASN A 142 -12.53 20.63 -17.59
CA ASN A 142 -13.68 21.34 -18.12
C ASN A 142 -13.48 22.87 -18.11
N ALA A 143 -13.00 23.44 -17.00
CA ALA A 143 -12.77 24.88 -16.88
C ALA A 143 -11.75 25.38 -17.89
N ILE A 144 -10.65 24.65 -18.10
CA ILE A 144 -9.63 25.01 -19.10
C ILE A 144 -10.20 24.92 -20.52
N ARG A 145 -10.91 23.84 -20.84
CA ARG A 145 -11.59 23.69 -22.15
C ARG A 145 -12.55 24.83 -22.43
N ASP A 146 -13.29 25.27 -21.41
CA ASP A 146 -14.27 26.36 -21.51
C ASP A 146 -13.61 27.75 -21.44
N GLY A 147 -12.25 27.85 -21.43
CA GLY A 147 -11.48 29.09 -21.44
C GLY A 147 -11.47 29.86 -20.12
N GLN A 148 -11.87 29.23 -19.02
CA GLN A 148 -11.88 29.88 -17.70
C GLN A 148 -10.45 30.17 -17.22
N GLN A 149 -10.27 31.29 -16.52
CA GLN A 149 -9.00 31.74 -15.95
C GLN A 149 -9.04 31.74 -14.40
N ASP A 150 -10.23 31.63 -13.81
CA ASP A 150 -10.43 31.58 -12.36
C ASP A 150 -10.80 30.16 -11.95
N PHE A 151 -9.94 29.56 -11.11
CA PHE A 151 -10.09 28.22 -10.58
C PHE A 151 -10.46 28.22 -9.07
N SER A 152 -10.70 29.39 -8.49
CA SER A 152 -10.99 29.54 -7.05
C SER A 152 -12.25 28.81 -6.61
N GLY A 153 -13.20 28.59 -7.53
CA GLY A 153 -14.43 27.83 -7.30
C GLY A 153 -14.24 26.31 -7.27
N ILE A 154 -13.13 25.78 -7.78
CA ILE A 154 -12.84 24.34 -7.79
C ILE A 154 -12.29 23.92 -6.44
N ARG A 155 -12.95 22.98 -5.77
CA ARG A 155 -12.54 22.52 -4.44
C ARG A 155 -11.44 21.46 -4.51
N GLY A 156 -10.56 21.44 -3.47
CA GLY A 156 -9.54 20.41 -3.32
C GLY A 156 -8.39 20.51 -4.30
N ILE A 157 -7.97 21.73 -4.64
CA ILE A 157 -6.82 21.98 -5.54
C ILE A 157 -5.85 22.98 -4.93
N ALA A 158 -4.60 22.91 -5.39
CA ALA A 158 -3.63 23.99 -5.25
C ALA A 158 -3.07 24.35 -6.62
N TYR A 159 -2.81 25.64 -6.84
CA TYR A 159 -2.27 26.20 -8.09
C TYR A 159 -1.52 27.50 -7.82
N LEU A 160 -0.73 27.96 -8.80
CA LEU A 160 -0.04 29.24 -8.68
C LEU A 160 -0.94 30.39 -9.18
N GLN A 161 -1.12 31.41 -8.35
CA GLN A 161 -1.71 32.69 -8.75
C GLN A 161 -0.73 33.81 -8.43
N ASN A 162 -0.32 34.57 -9.44
CA ASN A 162 0.69 35.64 -9.30
C ASN A 162 2.01 35.15 -8.65
N GLY A 163 2.43 33.92 -8.95
CA GLY A 163 3.65 33.30 -8.41
C GLY A 163 3.53 32.76 -6.98
N MET A 164 2.38 32.89 -6.33
CA MET A 164 2.11 32.35 -5.01
C MET A 164 1.22 31.11 -5.10
N ALA A 165 1.54 30.08 -4.30
CA ALA A 165 0.73 28.87 -4.19
C ALA A 165 -0.55 29.15 -3.40
N LEU A 166 -1.69 28.94 -4.02
CA LEU A 166 -3.02 29.05 -3.41
C LEU A 166 -3.63 27.66 -3.23
N LYS A 167 -4.34 27.50 -2.12
CA LYS A 167 -5.20 26.33 -1.84
C LYS A 167 -6.66 26.73 -1.83
N THR A 168 -7.48 25.96 -2.51
CA THR A 168 -8.93 26.07 -2.40
C THR A 168 -9.47 25.26 -1.21
N PRO A 169 -10.71 25.50 -0.77
CA PRO A 169 -11.32 24.72 0.30
C PRO A 169 -11.33 23.22 -0.03
N ALA A 170 -11.10 22.38 0.99
CA ALA A 170 -11.09 20.94 0.82
C ALA A 170 -12.38 20.40 0.21
N ARG A 171 -12.26 19.41 -0.67
CA ARG A 171 -13.40 18.66 -1.22
C ARG A 171 -13.83 17.58 -0.22
N SER A 172 -15.13 17.37 -0.08
CA SER A 172 -15.65 16.20 0.65
C SER A 172 -15.42 14.94 -0.16
N VAL A 173 -15.03 13.85 0.52
CA VAL A 173 -14.85 12.55 -0.14
C VAL A 173 -16.17 12.01 -0.70
N MET A 174 -16.08 11.28 -1.81
CA MET A 174 -17.22 10.62 -2.44
C MET A 174 -17.80 9.56 -1.53
N ARG A 175 -19.12 9.55 -1.38
CA ARG A 175 -19.84 8.57 -0.53
C ARG A 175 -20.34 7.38 -1.32
N ASP A 176 -20.87 7.62 -2.51
CA ASP A 176 -21.37 6.60 -3.43
C ASP A 176 -20.25 6.22 -4.40
N LEU A 177 -19.54 5.13 -4.07
CA LEU A 177 -18.46 4.62 -4.89
C LEU A 177 -18.96 3.76 -6.07
N ASP A 178 -20.22 3.33 -6.05
CA ASP A 178 -20.84 2.58 -7.14
C ASP A 178 -21.17 3.49 -8.34
N ALA A 179 -21.22 4.81 -8.13
CA ALA A 179 -21.36 5.79 -9.20
C ALA A 179 -20.09 5.95 -10.06
N LEU A 180 -18.94 5.44 -9.60
CA LEU A 180 -17.71 5.47 -10.39
C LEU A 180 -17.76 4.44 -11.52
N PRO A 181 -17.27 4.78 -12.72
CA PRO A 181 -17.13 3.78 -13.79
C PRO A 181 -16.11 2.71 -13.40
N MET A 182 -16.23 1.54 -14.03
CA MET A 182 -15.21 0.50 -13.93
C MET A 182 -13.85 1.05 -14.37
N PRO A 183 -12.76 0.76 -13.64
CA PRO A 183 -11.42 1.22 -14.02
C PRO A 183 -11.06 0.85 -15.45
N ALA A 184 -10.27 1.69 -16.11
CA ALA A 184 -9.89 1.52 -17.51
C ALA A 184 -8.80 0.43 -17.67
N TRP A 185 -9.14 -0.80 -17.37
CA TRP A 185 -8.26 -1.97 -17.39
C TRP A 185 -7.62 -2.23 -18.77
N ASP A 186 -8.27 -1.80 -19.83
CA ASP A 186 -7.77 -1.89 -21.21
C ASP A 186 -6.52 -1.03 -21.46
N LEU A 187 -6.19 -0.11 -20.58
CA LEU A 187 -4.96 0.69 -20.64
C LEU A 187 -3.73 -0.06 -20.09
N ILE A 188 -3.93 -1.19 -19.41
CA ILE A 188 -2.88 -1.96 -18.76
C ILE A 188 -2.37 -3.06 -19.70
N ASP A 189 -1.04 -3.19 -19.78
CA ASP A 189 -0.40 -4.35 -20.43
C ASP A 189 -0.47 -5.58 -19.52
N ILE A 190 -1.67 -6.18 -19.44
CA ILE A 190 -1.94 -7.37 -18.61
C ILE A 190 -0.97 -8.52 -18.87
N PRO A 191 -0.57 -8.83 -20.13
CA PRO A 191 0.45 -9.84 -20.40
C PRO A 191 1.78 -9.61 -19.68
N ALA A 192 2.28 -8.38 -19.60
CA ALA A 192 3.54 -8.07 -18.89
C ALA A 192 3.41 -8.32 -17.38
N TYR A 193 2.30 -7.91 -16.75
CA TYR A 193 2.03 -8.18 -15.34
C TYR A 193 1.92 -9.68 -15.06
N ARG A 194 1.18 -10.42 -15.90
CA ARG A 194 1.00 -11.87 -15.80
C ARG A 194 2.34 -12.60 -15.87
N ALA A 195 3.21 -12.24 -16.82
CA ALA A 195 4.51 -12.89 -17.00
C ALA A 195 5.34 -12.85 -15.71
N ILE A 196 5.47 -11.68 -15.09
CA ILE A 196 6.23 -11.52 -13.84
C ILE A 196 5.58 -12.27 -12.67
N HIS A 197 4.25 -12.21 -12.56
CA HIS A 197 3.53 -12.96 -11.52
C HIS A 197 3.74 -14.47 -11.65
N LEU A 198 3.64 -15.02 -12.86
CA LEU A 198 3.83 -16.45 -13.10
C LEU A 198 5.26 -16.89 -12.83
N GLU A 199 6.26 -16.07 -13.24
CA GLU A 199 7.67 -16.35 -13.00
C GLU A 199 8.00 -16.42 -11.49
N HIS A 200 7.51 -15.45 -10.70
CA HIS A 200 7.87 -15.33 -9.30
C HIS A 200 6.94 -16.08 -8.33
N ARG A 201 5.67 -16.29 -8.72
CA ARG A 201 4.62 -16.79 -7.83
C ARG A 201 3.92 -18.05 -8.33
N GLY A 202 3.98 -18.34 -9.61
CA GLY A 202 3.26 -19.45 -10.22
C GLY A 202 1.75 -19.23 -10.36
N TYR A 203 1.24 -18.02 -10.10
CA TYR A 203 -0.16 -17.63 -10.27
C TYR A 203 -0.28 -16.16 -10.62
N PHE A 204 -1.33 -15.78 -11.35
CA PHE A 204 -1.59 -14.41 -11.76
C PHE A 204 -2.53 -13.69 -10.78
N SER A 205 -2.10 -12.54 -10.25
CA SER A 205 -2.88 -11.73 -9.30
C SER A 205 -3.16 -10.33 -9.85
N LEU A 206 -4.39 -9.86 -9.66
CA LEU A 206 -4.79 -8.46 -9.83
C LEU A 206 -5.09 -7.81 -8.48
N ASN A 207 -5.16 -6.49 -8.44
CA ASN A 207 -5.59 -5.73 -7.27
C ASN A 207 -6.95 -5.09 -7.52
N VAL A 208 -7.81 -5.08 -6.51
CA VAL A 208 -9.13 -4.44 -6.53
C VAL A 208 -9.34 -3.70 -5.22
N SER A 209 -9.99 -2.54 -5.27
CA SER A 209 -10.39 -1.78 -4.08
C SER A 209 -11.90 -1.87 -3.91
N THR A 210 -12.34 -2.19 -2.69
CA THR A 210 -13.76 -2.21 -2.32
C THR A 210 -14.14 -1.02 -1.47
N THR A 211 -13.15 -0.30 -0.91
CA THR A 211 -13.38 0.79 0.03
C THR A 211 -12.41 1.94 -0.18
N ARG A 212 -12.78 3.10 0.33
CA ARG A 212 -11.92 4.29 0.42
C ARG A 212 -11.88 4.81 1.85
N GLY A 213 -10.65 4.93 2.39
CA GLY A 213 -10.36 5.45 3.72
C GLY A 213 -10.54 4.44 4.85
N CYS A 214 -10.13 4.86 6.04
CA CYS A 214 -10.14 4.05 7.26
C CYS A 214 -10.61 4.91 8.44
N PRO A 215 -11.67 4.52 9.20
CA PRO A 215 -12.25 5.34 10.25
C PRO A 215 -11.41 5.36 11.54
N PHE A 216 -10.47 4.43 11.69
CA PHE A 216 -9.63 4.33 12.87
C PHE A 216 -8.60 5.47 12.94
N LYS A 217 -8.28 5.92 14.16
CA LYS A 217 -7.43 7.08 14.40
C LYS A 217 -6.06 6.71 14.97
N CYS A 218 -5.46 5.62 14.47
CA CYS A 218 -4.08 5.29 14.85
C CYS A 218 -3.18 6.50 14.58
N ASN A 219 -2.45 6.95 15.59
CA ASN A 219 -1.80 8.26 15.57
C ASN A 219 -0.56 8.37 14.65
N TRP A 220 -0.11 7.27 14.09
CA TRP A 220 1.00 7.17 13.14
C TRP A 220 0.56 6.98 11.68
N CYS A 221 -0.71 6.68 11.45
CA CYS A 221 -1.23 6.32 10.12
C CYS A 221 -1.79 7.56 9.40
N ALA A 222 -1.13 8.00 8.34
CA ALA A 222 -1.62 9.06 7.48
C ALA A 222 -2.64 8.52 6.46
N LYS A 223 -3.64 9.35 6.18
CA LYS A 223 -4.70 9.09 5.19
C LYS A 223 -4.96 10.38 4.38
N PRO A 224 -3.95 10.87 3.64
CA PRO A 224 -4.03 12.19 3.03
C PRO A 224 -5.08 12.29 1.94
N ILE A 225 -5.39 11.17 1.27
CA ILE A 225 -6.34 11.15 0.15
C ILE A 225 -7.79 11.02 0.64
N TYR A 226 -8.12 9.98 1.41
CA TYR A 226 -9.51 9.65 1.78
C TYR A 226 -9.88 10.01 3.21
N GLY A 227 -8.91 10.38 4.06
CA GLY A 227 -9.15 10.78 5.44
C GLY A 227 -9.67 9.68 6.36
N ASN A 228 -10.17 10.10 7.54
CA ASN A 228 -10.77 9.21 8.54
C ASN A 228 -12.25 8.92 8.22
N ARG A 229 -12.55 8.55 7.00
CA ARG A 229 -13.86 8.15 6.49
C ARG A 229 -13.80 6.69 6.07
N TYR A 230 -14.94 6.06 5.91
CA TYR A 230 -15.05 4.72 5.38
C TYR A 230 -16.26 4.68 4.44
N ASN A 231 -15.99 4.63 3.16
CA ASN A 231 -17.00 4.49 2.12
C ASN A 231 -16.72 3.18 1.37
N ALA A 232 -17.76 2.38 1.17
CA ALA A 232 -17.63 1.06 0.55
C ALA A 232 -18.50 0.97 -0.70
N ARG A 233 -17.98 0.31 -1.71
CA ARG A 233 -18.74 -0.16 -2.87
C ARG A 233 -19.72 -1.25 -2.41
N SER A 234 -20.84 -1.41 -3.09
CA SER A 234 -21.73 -2.54 -2.81
C SER A 234 -21.07 -3.88 -3.17
N PRO A 235 -21.39 -4.96 -2.46
CA PRO A 235 -20.93 -6.30 -2.85
C PRO A 235 -21.28 -6.65 -4.30
N GLN A 236 -22.46 -6.23 -4.77
CA GLN A 236 -22.94 -6.44 -6.16
C GLN A 236 -22.03 -5.75 -7.17
N HIS A 237 -21.61 -4.52 -6.87
CA HIS A 237 -20.73 -3.77 -7.77
C HIS A 237 -19.35 -4.41 -7.85
N VAL A 238 -18.81 -4.88 -6.72
CA VAL A 238 -17.52 -5.57 -6.66
C VAL A 238 -17.57 -6.91 -7.39
N VAL A 239 -18.61 -7.74 -7.15
CA VAL A 239 -18.72 -9.05 -7.81
C VAL A 239 -18.87 -8.92 -9.32
N ARG A 240 -19.62 -7.92 -9.82
CA ARG A 240 -19.71 -7.64 -11.27
C ARG A 240 -18.33 -7.31 -11.88
N GLU A 241 -17.52 -6.50 -11.20
CA GLU A 241 -16.15 -6.20 -11.66
C GLU A 241 -15.30 -7.48 -11.67
N LEU A 242 -15.35 -8.30 -10.63
CA LEU A 242 -14.59 -9.55 -10.54
C LEU A 242 -15.01 -10.56 -11.63
N GLN A 243 -16.30 -10.67 -11.93
CA GLN A 243 -16.78 -11.50 -13.04
C GLN A 243 -16.21 -11.02 -14.37
N TRP A 244 -16.32 -9.72 -14.65
CA TRP A 244 -15.76 -9.12 -15.86
C TRP A 244 -14.24 -9.33 -15.96
N LEU A 245 -13.50 -9.09 -14.87
CA LEU A 245 -12.05 -9.33 -14.83
C LEU A 245 -11.70 -10.80 -15.06
N LYS A 246 -12.48 -11.73 -14.50
CA LYS A 246 -12.27 -13.16 -14.69
C LYS A 246 -12.50 -13.57 -16.13
N GLU A 247 -13.55 -13.07 -16.76
CA GLU A 247 -13.87 -13.32 -18.18
C GLU A 247 -12.80 -12.74 -19.12
N GLN A 248 -12.31 -11.53 -18.85
CA GLN A 248 -11.34 -10.85 -19.70
C GLN A 248 -9.91 -11.35 -19.52
N TYR A 249 -9.53 -11.62 -18.28
CA TYR A 249 -8.12 -11.80 -17.93
C TYR A 249 -7.81 -13.11 -17.20
N ASP A 250 -8.79 -13.92 -16.87
CA ASP A 250 -8.63 -15.22 -16.20
C ASP A 250 -7.58 -15.21 -15.08
N PHE A 251 -7.77 -14.36 -14.08
CA PHE A 251 -6.90 -14.25 -12.93
C PHE A 251 -7.08 -15.44 -11.96
N ASP A 252 -6.03 -15.78 -11.22
CA ASP A 252 -6.07 -16.82 -10.18
C ASP A 252 -6.36 -16.24 -8.79
N HIS A 253 -5.93 -15.01 -8.57
CA HIS A 253 -5.89 -14.41 -7.24
C HIS A 253 -6.21 -12.91 -7.31
N ILE A 254 -6.87 -12.38 -6.26
CA ILE A 254 -7.10 -10.94 -6.07
C ILE A 254 -6.42 -10.46 -4.79
N TRP A 255 -5.72 -9.36 -4.88
CA TRP A 255 -5.35 -8.57 -3.73
C TRP A 255 -6.39 -7.47 -3.53
N PHE A 256 -7.25 -7.60 -2.50
CA PHE A 256 -8.05 -6.47 -2.06
C PHE A 256 -7.14 -5.49 -1.31
N CYS A 257 -6.89 -4.34 -1.95
CA CYS A 257 -5.90 -3.36 -1.48
C CYS A 257 -6.49 -2.31 -0.52
N ASP A 258 -7.64 -2.58 0.06
CA ASP A 258 -8.29 -1.76 1.06
C ASP A 258 -7.43 -1.59 2.31
N ASP A 259 -7.50 -0.44 2.98
CA ASP A 259 -6.89 -0.27 4.31
C ASP A 259 -7.49 -1.25 5.33
N ILE A 260 -8.79 -1.54 5.23
CA ILE A 260 -9.50 -2.57 6.01
C ILE A 260 -10.64 -3.13 5.15
N PHE A 261 -10.56 -4.39 4.81
CA PHE A 261 -11.59 -5.06 4.02
C PHE A 261 -12.85 -5.34 4.83
N GLY A 262 -14.02 -5.07 4.26
CA GLY A 262 -15.30 -5.57 4.75
C GLY A 262 -15.72 -5.07 6.15
N LEU A 263 -15.34 -3.87 6.56
CA LEU A 263 -15.66 -3.33 7.90
C LEU A 263 -17.17 -3.07 8.10
N LYS A 264 -17.91 -2.81 7.02
CA LYS A 264 -19.36 -2.57 7.10
C LYS A 264 -20.06 -3.87 7.51
N PRO A 265 -20.89 -3.87 8.59
CA PRO A 265 -21.60 -5.06 9.04
C PRO A 265 -22.42 -5.72 7.91
N GLY A 266 -22.32 -7.04 7.80
CA GLY A 266 -23.03 -7.84 6.80
C GLY A 266 -22.43 -7.82 5.39
N TRP A 267 -21.53 -6.87 5.08
CA TRP A 267 -20.96 -6.71 3.75
C TRP A 267 -20.24 -7.98 3.25
N VAL A 268 -19.41 -8.60 4.10
CA VAL A 268 -18.63 -9.79 3.72
C VAL A 268 -19.53 -11.02 3.54
N SER A 269 -20.58 -11.15 4.37
CA SER A 269 -21.54 -12.26 4.20
C SER A 269 -22.28 -12.14 2.88
N GLU A 270 -22.77 -10.94 2.54
CA GLU A 270 -23.43 -10.68 1.25
C GLU A 270 -22.48 -10.89 0.06
N PHE A 271 -21.21 -10.47 0.19
CA PHE A 271 -20.17 -10.70 -0.82
C PHE A 271 -19.95 -12.21 -1.04
N ALA A 272 -19.84 -13.00 0.04
CA ALA A 272 -19.66 -14.45 -0.06
C ALA A 272 -20.87 -15.12 -0.73
N ASP A 273 -22.09 -14.73 -0.34
CA ASP A 273 -23.34 -15.26 -0.93
C ASP A 273 -23.43 -14.96 -2.44
N LEU A 274 -22.96 -13.77 -2.86
CA LEU A 274 -22.93 -13.39 -4.27
C LEU A 274 -21.86 -14.16 -5.04
N VAL A 275 -20.64 -14.30 -4.51
CA VAL A 275 -19.54 -15.07 -5.11
C VAL A 275 -19.98 -16.53 -5.34
N GLU A 276 -20.59 -17.16 -4.33
CA GLU A 276 -21.13 -18.52 -4.43
C GLU A 276 -22.27 -18.62 -5.49
N ARG A 277 -23.21 -17.68 -5.46
CA ARG A 277 -24.35 -17.64 -6.39
C ARG A 277 -23.93 -17.56 -7.85
N VAL A 278 -22.88 -16.78 -8.15
CA VAL A 278 -22.40 -16.63 -9.54
C VAL A 278 -21.35 -17.69 -9.91
N GLY A 279 -20.99 -18.59 -8.98
CA GLY A 279 -20.01 -19.65 -9.20
C GLY A 279 -18.58 -19.15 -9.45
N LEU A 280 -18.22 -17.95 -8.97
CA LEU A 280 -16.91 -17.36 -9.24
C LEU A 280 -15.83 -18.03 -8.37
N GLN A 281 -14.83 -18.64 -9.03
CA GLN A 281 -13.74 -19.35 -8.35
C GLN A 281 -12.43 -18.54 -8.41
N PHE A 282 -11.92 -18.13 -7.27
CA PHE A 282 -10.64 -17.45 -7.13
C PHE A 282 -10.17 -17.45 -5.67
N ARG A 283 -8.92 -17.15 -5.45
CA ARG A 283 -8.37 -16.89 -4.11
C ARG A 283 -8.12 -15.40 -3.93
N PHE A 284 -8.10 -14.95 -2.68
CA PHE A 284 -7.78 -13.55 -2.42
C PHE A 284 -7.13 -13.31 -1.07
N LYS A 285 -6.35 -12.23 -1.01
CA LYS A 285 -5.80 -11.70 0.24
C LYS A 285 -6.41 -10.36 0.59
N ILE A 286 -6.48 -10.10 1.90
CA ILE A 286 -7.01 -8.86 2.48
C ILE A 286 -6.05 -8.24 3.49
N GLN A 287 -6.33 -6.98 3.85
CA GLN A 287 -5.79 -6.34 5.04
C GLN A 287 -6.92 -6.12 6.04
N SER A 288 -6.64 -6.41 7.33
CA SER A 288 -7.67 -6.32 8.38
C SER A 288 -7.05 -5.99 9.75
N ARG A 289 -7.91 -5.88 10.75
CA ARG A 289 -7.58 -5.62 12.16
C ARG A 289 -7.89 -6.83 13.02
N ALA A 290 -7.12 -7.01 14.12
CA ALA A 290 -7.32 -8.13 15.03
C ALA A 290 -8.72 -8.18 15.63
N ASP A 291 -9.27 -7.04 16.04
CA ASP A 291 -10.61 -6.93 16.64
C ASP A 291 -11.74 -7.33 15.67
N LEU A 292 -11.62 -6.98 14.38
CA LEU A 292 -12.57 -7.40 13.34
C LEU A 292 -12.46 -8.90 13.05
N LEU A 293 -11.25 -9.45 13.05
CA LEU A 293 -10.97 -10.86 12.80
C LEU A 293 -11.36 -11.80 13.98
N LEU A 294 -11.90 -11.27 15.07
CA LEU A 294 -12.51 -12.06 16.15
C LEU A 294 -14.00 -12.36 15.91
N GLN A 295 -14.61 -11.71 14.92
CA GLN A 295 -16.01 -11.97 14.57
C GLN A 295 -16.09 -13.26 13.73
N GLU A 296 -16.53 -14.34 14.35
CA GLU A 296 -16.56 -15.67 13.72
C GLU A 296 -17.36 -15.67 12.40
N ASN A 297 -18.53 -15.04 12.36
CA ASN A 297 -19.33 -14.92 11.14
C ASN A 297 -18.59 -14.20 10.01
N TYR A 298 -17.77 -13.20 10.35
CA TYR A 298 -16.94 -12.47 9.38
C TYR A 298 -15.85 -13.38 8.80
N VAL A 299 -15.13 -14.12 9.66
CA VAL A 299 -14.05 -15.03 9.22
C VAL A 299 -14.61 -16.22 8.44
N ALA A 300 -15.75 -16.77 8.87
CA ALA A 300 -16.44 -17.84 8.14
C ALA A 300 -16.85 -17.39 6.74
N ALA A 301 -17.41 -16.19 6.60
CA ALA A 301 -17.78 -15.64 5.30
C ALA A 301 -16.56 -15.35 4.41
N LEU A 302 -15.45 -14.88 4.97
CA LEU A 302 -14.17 -14.74 4.24
C LEU A 302 -13.71 -16.07 3.67
N ALA A 303 -13.72 -17.15 4.47
CA ALA A 303 -13.30 -18.48 4.03
C ALA A 303 -14.19 -19.01 2.90
N ARG A 304 -15.52 -18.87 3.04
CA ARG A 304 -16.50 -19.25 2.00
C ARG A 304 -16.25 -18.53 0.67
N ALA A 305 -15.92 -17.23 0.74
CA ALA A 305 -15.66 -16.41 -0.44
C ALA A 305 -14.31 -16.73 -1.13
N GLY A 306 -13.43 -17.55 -0.52
CA GLY A 306 -12.13 -17.92 -1.05
C GLY A 306 -10.94 -17.10 -0.52
N CYS A 307 -11.08 -16.43 0.64
CA CYS A 307 -9.96 -15.76 1.29
C CYS A 307 -8.90 -16.78 1.71
N ASP A 308 -7.70 -16.66 1.19
CA ASP A 308 -6.59 -17.56 1.56
C ASP A 308 -5.57 -16.89 2.48
N ASN A 309 -5.51 -15.57 2.52
CA ASN A 309 -4.54 -14.87 3.36
C ASN A 309 -5.10 -13.56 3.94
N SER A 310 -4.88 -13.33 5.22
CA SER A 310 -5.24 -12.09 5.90
C SER A 310 -4.03 -11.43 6.54
N TRP A 311 -3.65 -10.25 6.04
CA TRP A 311 -2.64 -9.39 6.61
C TRP A 311 -3.22 -8.58 7.76
N MET A 312 -2.72 -8.80 8.95
CA MET A 312 -3.17 -8.14 10.18
C MET A 312 -2.17 -7.07 10.62
N GLY A 313 -2.63 -5.86 10.86
CA GLY A 313 -1.86 -4.82 11.53
C GLY A 313 -1.65 -5.16 13.00
N ALA A 314 -0.73 -6.10 13.30
CA ALA A 314 -0.38 -6.50 14.66
C ALA A 314 0.51 -5.46 15.36
N GLU A 315 1.37 -4.77 14.61
CA GLU A 315 2.29 -3.70 14.99
C GLU A 315 3.30 -4.08 16.08
N SER A 316 2.86 -4.49 17.27
CA SER A 316 3.72 -4.81 18.41
C SER A 316 3.14 -5.92 19.29
N GLY A 317 4.02 -6.73 19.91
CA GLY A 317 3.69 -7.65 20.97
C GLY A 317 3.70 -7.02 22.37
N SER A 318 3.82 -5.71 22.47
CA SER A 318 3.75 -4.95 23.72
C SER A 318 2.48 -4.11 23.77
N GLN A 319 1.62 -4.36 24.76
CA GLN A 319 0.39 -3.57 24.95
C GLN A 319 0.70 -2.08 25.14
N LYS A 320 1.76 -1.76 25.91
CA LYS A 320 2.24 -0.39 26.08
C LYS A 320 2.46 0.34 24.74
N ILE A 321 3.02 -0.35 23.74
CA ILE A 321 3.29 0.25 22.43
C ILE A 321 2.02 0.36 21.60
N LEU A 322 1.14 -0.66 21.63
CA LEU A 322 -0.18 -0.58 20.97
C LEU A 322 -1.01 0.58 21.50
N ASP A 323 -0.99 0.79 22.82
CA ASP A 323 -1.69 1.92 23.47
C ASP A 323 -1.07 3.26 23.08
N ALA A 324 0.28 3.35 23.07
CA ALA A 324 0.99 4.55 22.64
C ALA A 324 0.73 4.93 21.17
N MET A 325 0.43 3.95 20.31
CA MET A 325 0.06 4.11 18.91
C MET A 325 -1.43 4.46 18.69
N ASP A 326 -2.24 4.50 19.73
CA ASP A 326 -3.71 4.58 19.65
C ASP A 326 -4.28 3.49 18.70
N LYS A 327 -3.69 2.27 18.75
CA LYS A 327 -4.11 1.18 17.86
C LYS A 327 -5.50 0.68 18.18
N GLY A 328 -5.89 0.71 19.48
CA GLY A 328 -7.19 0.26 19.96
C GLY A 328 -7.40 -1.25 19.85
N THR A 329 -6.32 -2.04 19.81
CA THR A 329 -6.36 -3.52 19.86
C THR A 329 -5.46 -4.03 20.98
N THR A 330 -5.69 -5.26 21.45
CA THR A 330 -4.87 -5.89 22.48
C THR A 330 -3.98 -6.99 21.90
N VAL A 331 -2.88 -7.27 22.58
CA VAL A 331 -1.99 -8.39 22.20
C VAL A 331 -2.76 -9.72 22.22
N GLN A 332 -3.69 -9.90 23.17
CA GLN A 332 -4.52 -11.12 23.23
C GLN A 332 -5.40 -11.24 21.98
N GLN A 333 -6.03 -10.15 21.52
CA GLN A 333 -6.83 -10.16 20.29
C GLN A 333 -6.00 -10.59 19.07
N ILE A 334 -4.72 -10.20 18.98
CA ILE A 334 -3.82 -10.63 17.90
C ILE A 334 -3.62 -12.16 17.95
N HIS A 335 -3.44 -12.73 19.13
CA HIS A 335 -3.31 -14.18 19.31
C HIS A 335 -4.59 -14.90 18.89
N ASP A 336 -5.73 -14.48 19.43
CA ASP A 336 -7.03 -15.13 19.21
C ASP A 336 -7.45 -15.05 17.74
N ALA A 337 -7.29 -13.88 17.08
CA ALA A 337 -7.54 -13.71 15.67
C ALA A 337 -6.64 -14.61 14.80
N THR A 338 -5.37 -14.78 15.18
CA THR A 338 -4.45 -15.68 14.48
C THR A 338 -4.91 -17.13 14.52
N TYR A 339 -5.39 -17.59 15.70
CA TYR A 339 -5.92 -18.94 15.84
C TYR A 339 -7.24 -19.13 15.09
N LEU A 340 -8.15 -18.16 15.17
CA LEU A 340 -9.43 -18.22 14.46
C LEU A 340 -9.25 -18.28 12.93
N LEU A 341 -8.38 -17.45 12.37
CA LEU A 341 -8.05 -17.52 10.93
C LEU A 341 -7.60 -18.92 10.53
N ARG A 342 -6.69 -19.54 11.30
CA ARG A 342 -6.20 -20.90 11.03
C ARG A 342 -7.28 -21.96 11.12
N GLN A 343 -8.24 -21.82 12.04
CA GLN A 343 -9.37 -22.75 12.16
C GLN A 343 -10.23 -22.76 10.88
N TYR A 344 -10.32 -21.60 10.20
CA TYR A 344 -11.04 -21.44 8.94
C TYR A 344 -10.16 -21.61 7.69
N GLY A 345 -8.91 -22.10 7.85
CA GLY A 345 -8.01 -22.35 6.72
C GLY A 345 -7.42 -21.08 6.08
N ILE A 346 -7.58 -19.91 6.72
CA ILE A 346 -7.02 -18.65 6.25
C ILE A 346 -5.63 -18.47 6.84
N HIS A 347 -4.65 -18.17 5.99
CA HIS A 347 -3.26 -17.93 6.38
C HIS A 347 -3.07 -16.55 7.02
N PRO A 348 -2.73 -16.45 8.32
CA PRO A 348 -2.47 -15.16 8.95
C PRO A 348 -1.10 -14.62 8.56
N SER A 349 -1.02 -13.32 8.29
CA SER A 349 0.21 -12.58 8.03
C SER A 349 0.24 -11.30 8.87
N PHE A 350 1.43 -10.87 9.30
CA PHE A 350 1.56 -9.72 10.19
C PHE A 350 2.30 -8.54 9.56
N PHE A 351 1.76 -7.35 9.80
CA PHE A 351 2.54 -6.11 9.76
C PHE A 351 3.05 -5.80 11.17
N ILE A 352 4.37 -5.63 11.30
CA ILE A 352 5.07 -5.29 12.55
C ILE A 352 5.85 -4.00 12.35
N GLN A 353 5.81 -3.14 13.35
CA GLN A 353 6.52 -1.86 13.33
C GLN A 353 7.38 -1.70 14.57
N PHE A 354 8.67 -1.46 14.40
CA PHE A 354 9.61 -1.16 15.48
C PHE A 354 9.99 0.32 15.52
N GLY A 355 10.52 0.75 16.65
CA GLY A 355 11.06 2.10 16.81
C GLY A 355 9.99 3.17 17.05
N TYR A 356 8.83 2.79 17.58
CA TYR A 356 7.88 3.80 18.05
C TYR A 356 8.45 4.51 19.30
N PRO A 357 8.26 5.84 19.48
CA PRO A 357 8.81 6.57 20.61
C PRO A 357 8.48 5.93 21.97
N GLY A 358 9.49 5.74 22.80
CA GLY A 358 9.37 5.09 24.11
C GLY A 358 9.37 3.55 24.07
N GLU A 359 9.61 2.93 22.91
CA GLU A 359 9.81 1.48 22.80
C GLU A 359 11.13 1.08 23.47
N THR A 360 11.05 0.14 24.41
CA THR A 360 12.20 -0.39 25.17
C THR A 360 12.62 -1.77 24.63
N LYS A 361 13.78 -2.22 25.06
CA LYS A 361 14.27 -3.59 24.75
C LYS A 361 13.28 -4.66 25.17
N GLU A 362 12.60 -4.49 26.30
CA GLU A 362 11.61 -5.47 26.75
C GLU A 362 10.37 -5.47 25.85
N ASP A 363 9.94 -4.32 25.34
CA ASP A 363 8.84 -4.21 24.37
C ASP A 363 9.21 -4.92 23.05
N ILE A 364 10.44 -4.70 22.56
CA ILE A 364 10.98 -5.39 21.39
C ILE A 364 11.01 -6.91 21.61
N ARG A 365 11.46 -7.36 22.79
CA ARG A 365 11.50 -8.81 23.13
C ARG A 365 10.10 -9.41 23.16
N LYS A 366 9.09 -8.69 23.68
CA LYS A 366 7.69 -9.14 23.66
C LYS A 366 7.21 -9.33 22.22
N THR A 367 7.50 -8.39 21.33
CA THR A 367 7.14 -8.47 19.92
C THR A 367 7.82 -9.66 19.24
N ILE A 368 9.12 -9.87 19.44
CA ILE A 368 9.84 -11.02 18.88
C ILE A 368 9.29 -12.35 19.43
N ARG A 369 8.95 -12.42 20.72
CA ARG A 369 8.33 -13.62 21.32
C ARG A 369 6.97 -13.92 20.69
N MET A 370 6.13 -12.91 20.48
CA MET A 370 4.85 -13.06 19.79
C MET A 370 5.03 -13.61 18.37
N ILE A 371 5.93 -13.03 17.57
CA ILE A 371 6.24 -13.47 16.21
C ILE A 371 6.68 -14.94 16.20
N ASN A 372 7.65 -15.30 17.06
CA ASN A 372 8.22 -16.64 17.12
C ASN A 372 7.26 -17.69 17.68
N ARG A 373 6.27 -17.29 18.50
CA ARG A 373 5.23 -18.17 19.02
C ARG A 373 4.12 -18.43 18.00
N LEU A 374 3.67 -17.36 17.31
CA LEU A 374 2.55 -17.44 16.39
C LEU A 374 2.96 -17.99 15.02
N LEU A 375 4.19 -17.75 14.57
CA LEU A 375 4.74 -18.25 13.30
C LEU A 375 3.74 -18.11 12.16
N THR A 376 3.37 -16.90 11.86
CA THR A 376 2.44 -16.57 10.76
C THR A 376 3.04 -16.90 9.40
N ASP A 377 2.23 -17.03 8.37
CA ASP A 377 2.66 -17.46 7.04
C ASP A 377 3.57 -16.43 6.35
N SER A 378 3.33 -15.15 6.59
CA SER A 378 4.18 -14.06 6.12
C SER A 378 4.37 -12.99 7.19
N LEU A 379 5.49 -12.27 7.10
CA LEU A 379 5.88 -11.26 8.05
C LEU A 379 6.43 -10.02 7.31
N GLY A 380 5.71 -8.90 7.41
CA GLY A 380 6.17 -7.58 6.99
C GLY A 380 6.70 -6.81 8.19
N VAL A 381 7.97 -6.48 8.20
CA VAL A 381 8.61 -5.70 9.28
C VAL A 381 9.03 -4.35 8.76
N SER A 382 8.63 -3.29 9.46
CA SER A 382 9.02 -1.91 9.17
C SER A 382 9.55 -1.23 10.43
N VAL A 383 10.02 -0.01 10.28
CA VAL A 383 10.32 0.89 11.38
C VAL A 383 9.39 2.10 11.33
N SER A 384 9.20 2.75 12.48
CA SER A 384 8.31 3.91 12.57
C SER A 384 8.73 5.02 11.63
N TYR A 385 7.83 5.38 10.74
CA TYR A 385 8.01 6.38 9.69
C TYR A 385 7.06 7.55 9.95
N PRO A 386 7.57 8.77 10.19
CA PRO A 386 6.74 9.94 10.50
C PRO A 386 6.09 10.48 9.22
N LEU A 387 4.82 10.14 9.00
CA LEU A 387 4.05 10.63 7.88
C LEU A 387 3.43 11.99 8.21
N PRO A 388 3.56 13.02 7.35
CA PRO A 388 2.91 14.31 7.54
C PRO A 388 1.41 14.19 7.87
N GLY A 389 0.88 15.15 8.61
CA GLY A 389 -0.52 15.17 9.02
C GLY A 389 -0.92 14.19 10.12
N THR A 390 0.04 13.43 10.69
CA THR A 390 -0.20 12.52 11.83
C THR A 390 0.22 13.13 13.17
N LEU A 391 -0.44 12.74 14.26
CA LEU A 391 -0.01 13.16 15.61
C LEU A 391 1.41 12.67 15.92
N PHE A 392 1.80 11.53 15.38
CA PHE A 392 3.17 11.02 15.51
C PHE A 392 4.18 11.94 14.83
N TYR A 393 3.91 12.40 13.60
CA TYR A 393 4.75 13.35 12.89
C TYR A 393 4.93 14.65 13.71
N GLU A 394 3.84 15.20 14.23
CA GLU A 394 3.88 16.41 15.05
C GLU A 394 4.77 16.29 16.30
N ARG A 395 4.82 15.07 16.89
CA ARG A 395 5.67 14.79 18.06
C ARG A 395 7.17 14.73 17.73
N VAL A 396 7.53 14.33 16.51
CA VAL A 396 8.93 14.08 16.13
C VAL A 396 9.47 15.05 15.06
N LYS A 397 8.64 15.92 14.49
CA LYS A 397 9.03 16.81 13.38
C LYS A 397 10.22 17.72 13.70
N ALA A 398 10.40 18.13 14.96
CA ALA A 398 11.54 18.94 15.39
C ALA A 398 12.88 18.18 15.32
N ASP A 399 12.84 16.85 15.34
CA ASP A 399 14.02 16.00 15.24
C ASP A 399 14.36 15.62 13.78
N LEU A 400 13.43 15.87 12.84
CA LEU A 400 13.66 15.59 11.42
C LEU A 400 14.69 16.58 10.89
N LYS A 401 15.77 16.03 10.32
CA LYS A 401 16.82 16.78 9.65
C LYS A 401 16.48 17.01 8.18
N SER A 402 17.46 17.32 7.36
CA SER A 402 17.32 17.52 5.91
C SER A 402 16.70 16.32 5.17
N LYS A 403 16.77 15.11 5.74
CA LYS A 403 16.20 13.91 5.17
C LYS A 403 14.88 13.55 5.87
N ALA A 404 13.77 13.89 5.26
CA ALA A 404 12.42 13.62 5.77
C ALA A 404 11.77 12.37 5.17
N ASN A 405 12.32 11.79 4.08
CA ASN A 405 11.78 10.63 3.36
C ASN A 405 12.85 9.56 3.11
N TRP A 406 12.43 8.31 2.98
CA TRP A 406 13.31 7.23 2.51
C TRP A 406 13.56 7.35 1.01
N THR A 407 14.74 6.86 0.57
CA THR A 407 15.07 6.78 -0.86
C THR A 407 14.30 5.66 -1.53
N ASP A 408 14.29 4.48 -0.89
CA ASP A 408 13.56 3.27 -1.30
C ASP A 408 13.05 2.50 -0.08
N SER A 409 12.31 1.42 -0.29
CA SER A 409 11.67 0.65 0.80
C SER A 409 12.65 -0.18 1.64
N ASP A 410 13.91 -0.35 1.23
CA ASP A 410 14.93 -1.09 2.01
C ASP A 410 15.79 -0.18 2.90
N GLU A 411 15.66 1.13 2.77
CA GLU A 411 16.45 2.05 3.59
C GLU A 411 16.20 1.85 5.09
N LEU A 412 14.94 1.70 5.52
CA LEU A 412 14.52 1.39 6.89
C LEU A 412 15.23 2.26 7.94
N LYS A 413 15.45 3.55 7.65
CA LYS A 413 16.14 4.48 8.52
C LYS A 413 15.18 5.17 9.47
N ILE A 414 15.44 5.11 10.77
CA ILE A 414 14.78 6.01 11.73
C ILE A 414 15.30 7.42 11.48
N MET A 415 14.40 8.37 11.22
CA MET A 415 14.73 9.75 10.82
C MET A 415 14.63 10.77 11.95
N PHE A 416 14.17 10.36 13.13
CA PHE A 416 14.00 11.16 14.33
C PHE A 416 14.81 10.58 15.48
N ARG A 417 14.97 11.36 16.56
CA ARG A 417 15.66 10.89 17.77
C ARG A 417 14.85 9.77 18.43
N ASN A 418 15.50 8.63 18.69
CA ASN A 418 14.83 7.45 19.24
C ASN A 418 15.68 6.80 20.34
N THR A 419 15.17 5.73 20.98
CA THR A 419 15.82 4.99 22.05
C THR A 419 17.17 4.41 21.64
N TYR A 420 17.31 3.98 20.38
CA TYR A 420 18.53 3.35 19.87
C TYR A 420 19.00 4.03 18.59
N HIS A 421 20.31 3.92 18.32
CA HIS A 421 20.92 4.40 17.08
C HIS A 421 20.26 3.76 15.83
N PRO A 422 20.10 4.47 14.71
CA PRO A 422 19.45 3.93 13.50
C PRO A 422 20.00 2.59 13.00
N SER A 423 21.30 2.33 13.15
CA SER A 423 21.93 1.03 12.80
C SER A 423 21.39 -0.15 13.62
N PHE A 424 20.91 0.09 14.85
CA PHE A 424 20.25 -0.92 15.67
C PHE A 424 18.97 -1.40 15.00
N TYR A 425 18.12 -0.51 14.51
CA TYR A 425 16.84 -0.86 13.90
C TYR A 425 17.02 -1.61 12.57
N LYS A 426 18.00 -1.23 11.75
CA LYS A 426 18.34 -1.98 10.53
C LYS A 426 18.83 -3.41 10.86
N GLN A 427 19.62 -3.57 11.93
CA GLN A 427 20.03 -4.88 12.41
C GLN A 427 18.88 -5.66 13.06
N LEU A 428 17.97 -4.98 13.78
CA LEU A 428 16.79 -5.56 14.38
C LEU A 428 15.88 -6.17 13.31
N HIS A 429 15.62 -5.44 12.22
CA HIS A 429 14.86 -5.93 11.08
C HIS A 429 15.45 -7.25 10.54
N ARG A 430 16.76 -7.29 10.31
CA ARG A 430 17.45 -8.52 9.85
C ARG A 430 17.32 -9.65 10.85
N TYR A 431 17.55 -9.37 12.14
CA TYR A 431 17.50 -10.36 13.20
C TYR A 431 16.09 -10.96 13.37
N VAL A 432 15.05 -10.14 13.29
CA VAL A 432 13.65 -10.61 13.38
C VAL A 432 13.35 -11.62 12.28
N HIS A 433 13.71 -11.32 11.02
CA HIS A 433 13.52 -12.25 9.91
C HIS A 433 14.35 -13.53 10.05
N GLN A 434 15.60 -13.44 10.54
CA GLN A 434 16.46 -14.60 10.79
C GLN A 434 15.87 -15.49 11.89
N SER A 435 15.44 -14.89 13.01
CA SER A 435 14.82 -15.58 14.12
C SER A 435 13.50 -16.25 13.71
N TYR A 436 12.65 -15.55 12.99
CA TYR A 436 11.39 -16.08 12.46
C TYR A 436 11.63 -17.30 11.55
N ARG A 437 12.53 -17.22 10.59
CA ARG A 437 12.87 -18.33 9.68
C ARG A 437 13.47 -19.51 10.44
N TRP A 438 14.27 -19.26 11.45
CA TRP A 438 14.80 -20.33 12.32
C TRP A 438 13.67 -21.07 13.07
N HIS A 439 12.73 -20.35 13.66
CA HIS A 439 11.60 -20.97 14.36
C HIS A 439 10.65 -21.71 13.41
N LEU A 440 10.44 -21.22 12.19
CA LEU A 440 9.73 -21.96 11.15
C LEU A 440 10.46 -23.28 10.80
N ALA A 441 11.77 -23.23 10.63
CA ALA A 441 12.57 -24.44 10.37
C ALA A 441 12.48 -25.46 11.51
N LEU A 442 12.54 -25.01 12.77
CA LEU A 442 12.34 -25.86 13.94
C LEU A 442 10.93 -26.47 13.97
N GLN A 443 9.90 -25.70 13.62
CA GLN A 443 8.54 -26.23 13.54
C GLN A 443 8.41 -27.31 12.46
N GLN A 444 9.05 -27.14 11.30
CA GLN A 444 9.06 -28.16 10.26
C GLN A 444 9.85 -29.42 10.67
N MET A 445 11.00 -29.25 11.35
CA MET A 445 11.73 -30.38 11.92
C MET A 445 10.86 -31.18 12.93
N LYS A 446 10.11 -30.47 13.76
CA LYS A 446 9.17 -31.13 14.68
C LYS A 446 8.11 -31.92 13.93
N LYS A 447 7.54 -31.36 12.86
CA LYS A 447 6.55 -32.05 12.00
C LYS A 447 7.13 -33.30 11.32
N LEU A 448 8.42 -33.30 10.94
CA LEU A 448 9.10 -34.48 10.39
C LEU A 448 9.07 -35.67 11.37
N VAL A 449 9.18 -35.38 12.66
CA VAL A 449 9.17 -36.42 13.70
C VAL A 449 7.74 -36.82 14.08
N THR A 450 6.83 -35.86 14.23
CA THR A 450 5.48 -36.11 14.78
C THR A 450 4.45 -36.51 13.74
N SER A 451 4.65 -36.12 12.46
CA SER A 451 3.68 -36.33 11.37
C SER A 451 4.39 -36.43 10.02
N PRO A 452 5.27 -37.43 9.80
CA PRO A 452 6.14 -37.49 8.61
C PRO A 452 5.35 -37.56 7.28
N ALA A 453 4.19 -38.19 7.30
CA ALA A 453 3.32 -38.31 6.11
C ALA A 453 2.71 -36.97 5.66
N ALA A 454 2.66 -35.96 6.52
CA ALA A 454 2.15 -34.62 6.22
C ALA A 454 3.23 -33.64 5.74
N VAL A 455 4.48 -34.09 5.60
CA VAL A 455 5.60 -33.22 5.25
C VAL A 455 5.72 -33.10 3.73
N THR A 456 5.64 -31.88 3.23
CA THR A 456 5.84 -31.56 1.81
C THR A 456 7.34 -31.45 1.47
N ARG A 457 7.68 -31.49 0.17
CA ARG A 457 9.04 -31.24 -0.33
C ARG A 457 9.58 -29.87 0.15
N GLU A 458 8.72 -28.86 0.18
CA GLU A 458 9.04 -27.54 0.69
C GLU A 458 9.30 -27.57 2.20
N GLY A 459 8.49 -28.30 2.98
CA GLY A 459 8.69 -28.51 4.41
C GLY A 459 10.04 -29.18 4.74
N LEU A 460 10.48 -30.14 3.91
CA LEU A 460 11.83 -30.73 4.03
C LEU A 460 12.93 -29.71 3.81
N ARG A 461 12.82 -28.88 2.77
CA ARG A 461 13.78 -27.80 2.49
C ARG A 461 13.82 -26.77 3.62
N GLN A 462 12.66 -26.40 4.15
CA GLN A 462 12.57 -25.50 5.30
C GLN A 462 13.20 -26.12 6.55
N ALA A 463 12.94 -27.39 6.86
CA ALA A 463 13.55 -28.09 7.99
C ALA A 463 15.08 -28.11 7.89
N ALA A 464 15.64 -28.42 6.71
CA ALA A 464 17.09 -28.41 6.47
C ALA A 464 17.72 -27.02 6.72
N SER A 465 16.96 -25.95 6.51
CA SER A 465 17.44 -24.58 6.70
C SER A 465 17.71 -24.20 8.17
N VAL A 466 17.38 -25.06 9.13
CA VAL A 466 17.70 -24.85 10.57
C VAL A 466 19.21 -24.71 10.78
N MET A 467 20.02 -25.47 10.03
CA MET A 467 21.47 -25.41 10.11
C MET A 467 22.05 -24.07 9.65
N TRP A 468 21.33 -23.38 8.77
CA TRP A 468 21.72 -22.07 8.28
C TRP A 468 21.21 -20.95 9.19
N TYR A 469 19.91 -20.95 9.49
CA TYR A 469 19.30 -19.84 10.23
C TYR A 469 19.61 -19.84 11.73
N GLY A 470 19.93 -20.99 12.34
CA GLY A 470 20.33 -21.07 13.75
C GLY A 470 21.57 -20.22 14.06
N PRO A 471 22.74 -20.53 13.44
CA PRO A 471 23.98 -19.74 13.63
C PRO A 471 23.81 -18.28 13.25
N ILE A 472 23.16 -17.97 12.10
CA ILE A 472 22.97 -16.61 11.65
C ILE A 472 22.10 -15.80 12.60
N SER A 473 21.04 -16.40 13.15
CA SER A 473 20.18 -15.75 14.14
C SER A 473 20.94 -15.45 15.43
N LEU A 474 21.81 -16.39 15.88
CA LEU A 474 22.66 -16.17 17.05
C LEU A 474 23.65 -15.01 16.82
N LEU A 475 24.34 -15.00 15.69
CA LEU A 475 25.25 -13.92 15.31
C LEU A 475 24.51 -12.58 15.18
N GLY A 476 23.31 -12.60 14.58
CA GLY A 476 22.44 -11.43 14.45
C GLY A 476 22.07 -10.84 15.82
N ARG A 477 21.77 -11.70 16.81
CA ARG A 477 21.48 -11.31 18.19
C ARG A 477 22.70 -10.71 18.90
N LEU A 478 23.86 -11.32 18.73
CA LEU A 478 25.11 -10.79 19.31
C LEU A 478 25.45 -9.40 18.76
N LYS A 479 25.30 -9.23 17.44
CA LYS A 479 25.48 -7.93 16.80
C LYS A 479 24.47 -6.88 17.29
N LEU A 480 23.21 -7.28 17.46
CA LEU A 480 22.16 -6.40 17.99
C LEU A 480 22.49 -5.93 19.41
N ASN A 481 22.97 -6.82 20.29
CA ASN A 481 23.39 -6.48 21.64
C ASN A 481 24.61 -5.53 21.67
N LYS A 482 25.49 -5.56 20.68
CA LYS A 482 26.59 -4.59 20.55
C LYS A 482 26.07 -3.23 20.13
N LEU A 483 25.16 -3.18 19.13
CA LEU A 483 24.60 -1.94 18.59
C LEU A 483 23.70 -1.23 19.61
N GLU A 484 23.09 -1.95 20.55
CA GLU A 484 22.30 -1.40 21.65
C GLU A 484 23.08 -0.41 22.52
N LYS A 485 24.41 -0.59 22.63
CA LYS A 485 25.29 0.22 23.47
C LYS A 485 25.83 1.47 22.75
N ILE A 486 25.53 1.64 21.48
CA ILE A 486 25.96 2.82 20.72
C ILE A 486 25.12 4.02 21.13
N PRO A 487 25.74 5.15 21.49
CA PRO A 487 25.00 6.38 21.79
C PRO A 487 24.15 6.86 20.58
N VAL A 488 23.03 7.50 20.88
CA VAL A 488 22.10 8.07 19.89
C VAL A 488 22.52 9.46 19.45
#